data_72dd6e8833d25797b86f502678b2470f
#
_entry.id   72dd6e8833d25797b86f502678b2470f
#
_cell.length_a   1.000
_cell.length_b   1.000
_cell.length_c   1.000
_cell.angle_alpha   90.00
_cell.angle_beta   90.00
_cell.angle_gamma   90.00
#
_symmetry.space_group_name_H-M   'P 1'
#
loop_
_entity.id
_entity.type
_entity.pdbx_description
1 polymer ?
#
loop_
_entity_poly.entity_id
_entity_poly.type
_entity_poly.pdbx_seq_one_letter_code
_entity_poly.pdbx_strand_id
1 'polypeptide(L)'
;NEKIKNFFITKKRSLISIVLIIIIILIGYFAYAEYEENQKLKISDQFNSIVTEYTDDNKEKTQNSLIDLIYKNDSTYSPLSLYFIIDNRLITEKPEINSLFDNIIEETSLDKEIRNLIIYKKALYNADSSPENEMLDILKPIINSDSIWKSQALYLMAEYFYSKNELQ
;
A
#
# COMPACT_ATOMS: atom_id res chain seq x y z
N ASN A 1 4.17 -45.62 33.16
CA ASN A 1 3.02 -45.48 32.21
C ASN A 1 1.65 -45.30 32.87
N GLU A 2 1.45 -45.70 34.12
CA GLU A 2 0.15 -45.54 34.82
C GLU A 2 -0.19 -44.09 35.14
N LYS A 3 0.79 -43.25 35.50
CA LYS A 3 0.58 -41.82 35.77
C LYS A 3 0.05 -41.08 34.56
N ILE A 4 0.56 -41.39 33.37
CA ILE A 4 0.12 -40.76 32.08
C ILE A 4 -1.31 -41.23 31.76
N LYS A 5 -1.62 -42.50 31.91
CA LYS A 5 -2.97 -43.05 31.70
C LYS A 5 -4.01 -42.39 32.62
N ASN A 6 -3.69 -42.29 33.92
CA ASN A 6 -4.55 -41.65 34.91
C ASN A 6 -4.75 -40.15 34.63
N PHE A 7 -3.73 -39.43 34.16
CA PHE A 7 -3.85 -38.03 33.75
C PHE A 7 -4.85 -37.86 32.60
N PHE A 8 -4.74 -38.67 31.55
CA PHE A 8 -5.66 -38.65 30.43
C PHE A 8 -7.11 -38.97 30.83
N ILE A 9 -7.32 -39.96 31.71
CA ILE A 9 -8.65 -40.32 32.17
C ILE A 9 -9.27 -39.22 33.00
N THR A 10 -8.51 -38.62 33.94
CA THR A 10 -9.01 -37.61 34.88
C THR A 10 -9.24 -36.26 34.21
N LYS A 11 -8.43 -35.92 33.21
CA LYS A 11 -8.50 -34.63 32.50
C LYS A 11 -9.16 -34.70 31.12
N LYS A 12 -9.78 -35.84 30.77
CA LYS A 12 -10.38 -36.07 29.44
C LYS A 12 -11.30 -34.95 28.97
N ARG A 13 -12.20 -34.48 29.84
CA ARG A 13 -13.14 -33.40 29.51
C ARG A 13 -12.40 -32.07 29.17
N SER A 14 -11.40 -31.71 29.98
CA SER A 14 -10.60 -30.52 29.78
C SER A 14 -9.77 -30.61 28.50
N LEU A 15 -9.18 -31.77 28.20
CA LEU A 15 -8.42 -31.99 26.97
C LEU A 15 -9.33 -31.88 25.73
N ILE A 16 -10.51 -32.45 25.76
CA ILE A 16 -11.50 -32.36 24.69
C ILE A 16 -11.90 -30.88 24.48
N SER A 17 -12.15 -30.12 25.56
CA SER A 17 -12.50 -28.70 25.45
C SER A 17 -11.38 -27.89 24.82
N ILE A 18 -10.12 -28.16 25.18
CA ILE A 18 -8.95 -27.46 24.58
C ILE A 18 -8.87 -27.77 23.08
N VAL A 19 -9.02 -29.02 22.69
CA VAL A 19 -9.02 -29.43 21.27
C VAL A 19 -10.14 -28.74 20.48
N LEU A 20 -11.35 -28.69 21.04
CA LEU A 20 -12.48 -27.97 20.41
C LEU A 20 -12.21 -26.49 20.24
N ILE A 21 -11.62 -25.82 21.23
CA ILE A 21 -11.25 -24.39 21.12
C ILE A 21 -10.24 -24.19 20.00
N ILE A 22 -9.21 -25.05 19.92
CA ILE A 22 -8.20 -24.97 18.85
C ILE A 22 -8.86 -25.14 17.48
N ILE A 23 -9.78 -26.08 17.31
CA ILE A 23 -10.50 -26.30 16.06
C ILE A 23 -11.32 -25.07 15.68
N ILE A 24 -12.04 -24.45 16.62
CA ILE A 24 -12.81 -23.22 16.36
C ILE A 24 -11.90 -22.08 15.92
N ILE A 25 -10.75 -21.90 16.57
CA ILE A 25 -9.76 -20.88 16.19
C ILE A 25 -9.24 -21.13 14.77
N LEU A 26 -8.92 -22.38 14.42
CA LEU A 26 -8.45 -22.74 13.08
C LEU A 26 -9.51 -22.48 12.00
N ILE A 27 -10.77 -22.87 12.26
CA ILE A 27 -11.87 -22.60 11.33
C ILE A 27 -12.03 -21.07 11.13
N GLY A 28 -12.03 -20.31 12.23
CA GLY A 28 -12.12 -18.85 12.14
C GLY A 28 -10.96 -18.23 11.36
N TYR A 29 -9.74 -18.72 11.55
CA TYR A 29 -8.57 -18.28 10.82
C TYR A 29 -8.67 -18.57 9.32
N PHE A 30 -9.05 -19.79 8.92
CA PHE A 30 -9.21 -20.13 7.51
C PHE A 30 -10.35 -19.34 6.83
N ALA A 31 -11.49 -19.19 7.52
CA ALA A 31 -12.59 -18.39 7.00
C ALA A 31 -12.21 -16.91 6.81
N TYR A 32 -11.42 -16.35 7.73
CA TYR A 32 -10.90 -14.99 7.61
C TYR A 32 -9.90 -14.85 6.45
N ALA A 33 -8.97 -15.80 6.32
CA ALA A 33 -7.99 -15.82 5.24
C ALA A 33 -8.66 -15.91 3.85
N GLU A 34 -9.66 -16.77 3.70
CA GLU A 34 -10.44 -16.88 2.46
C GLU A 34 -11.25 -15.60 2.16
N TYR A 35 -11.83 -14.98 3.20
CA TYR A 35 -12.52 -13.70 3.04
C TYR A 35 -11.57 -12.60 2.53
N GLU A 36 -10.36 -12.49 3.10
CA GLU A 36 -9.34 -11.51 2.70
C GLU A 36 -8.89 -11.75 1.25
N GLU A 37 -8.62 -13.01 0.88
CA GLU A 37 -8.26 -13.39 -0.50
C GLU A 37 -9.35 -13.01 -1.50
N ASN A 38 -10.61 -13.32 -1.18
CA ASN A 38 -11.75 -12.96 -2.03
C ASN A 38 -11.92 -11.45 -2.18
N GLN A 39 -11.63 -10.65 -1.16
CA GLN A 39 -11.64 -9.19 -1.28
C GLN A 39 -10.53 -8.68 -2.20
N LYS A 40 -9.31 -9.22 -2.07
CA LYS A 40 -8.19 -8.88 -2.98
C LYS A 40 -8.50 -9.23 -4.44
N LEU A 41 -9.09 -10.41 -4.69
CA LEU A 41 -9.52 -10.80 -6.03
C LEU A 41 -10.54 -9.83 -6.61
N LYS A 42 -11.54 -9.41 -5.84
CA LYS A 42 -12.53 -8.41 -6.28
C LYS A 42 -11.90 -7.07 -6.64
N ILE A 43 -10.95 -6.59 -5.82
CA ILE A 43 -10.24 -5.33 -6.09
C ILE A 43 -9.39 -5.47 -7.36
N SER A 44 -8.71 -6.61 -7.53
CA SER A 44 -7.95 -6.96 -8.74
C SER A 44 -8.81 -6.92 -9.99
N ASP A 45 -9.95 -7.62 -9.96
CA ASP A 45 -10.86 -7.69 -11.10
C ASP A 45 -11.44 -6.31 -11.44
N GLN A 46 -11.78 -5.51 -10.42
CA GLN A 46 -12.24 -4.14 -10.61
C GLN A 46 -11.17 -3.27 -11.27
N PHE A 47 -9.94 -3.30 -10.77
CA PHE A 47 -8.83 -2.55 -11.35
C PHE A 47 -8.61 -2.97 -12.81
N ASN A 48 -8.50 -4.27 -13.08
CA ASN A 48 -8.26 -4.79 -14.43
C ASN A 48 -9.41 -4.40 -15.40
N SER A 49 -10.66 -4.48 -14.98
CA SER A 49 -11.80 -4.05 -15.79
C SER A 49 -11.71 -2.54 -16.12
N ILE A 50 -11.46 -1.70 -15.10
CA ILE A 50 -11.37 -0.25 -15.28
C ILE A 50 -10.25 0.13 -16.27
N VAL A 51 -9.05 -0.43 -16.11
CA VAL A 51 -7.91 -0.06 -16.95
C VAL A 51 -8.02 -0.63 -18.38
N THR A 52 -8.64 -1.80 -18.54
CA THR A 52 -8.86 -2.43 -19.85
C THR A 52 -9.95 -1.72 -20.65
N GLU A 53 -10.99 -1.24 -19.97
CA GLU A 53 -12.11 -0.53 -20.59
C GLU A 53 -11.84 0.98 -20.79
N TYR A 54 -10.70 1.48 -20.33
CA TYR A 54 -10.35 2.89 -20.43
C TYR A 54 -10.32 3.36 -21.88
N THR A 55 -11.02 4.45 -22.14
CA THR A 55 -11.00 5.24 -23.39
C THR A 55 -11.13 6.72 -23.04
N ASP A 56 -10.77 7.62 -23.97
CA ASP A 56 -10.93 9.06 -23.73
C ASP A 56 -12.40 9.47 -23.47
N ASP A 57 -13.37 8.73 -24.02
CA ASP A 57 -14.79 9.01 -23.84
C ASP A 57 -15.30 8.70 -22.42
N ASN A 58 -14.62 7.84 -21.67
CA ASN A 58 -15.01 7.46 -20.30
C ASN A 58 -14.05 7.96 -19.21
N LYS A 59 -13.20 8.94 -19.54
CA LYS A 59 -12.15 9.48 -18.70
C LYS A 59 -12.62 9.82 -17.27
N GLU A 60 -13.69 10.58 -17.12
CA GLU A 60 -14.26 10.99 -15.83
C GLU A 60 -14.75 9.79 -15.01
N LYS A 61 -15.44 8.85 -15.63
CA LYS A 61 -15.88 7.62 -14.96
C LYS A 61 -14.69 6.80 -14.48
N THR A 62 -13.67 6.65 -15.33
CA THR A 62 -12.45 5.92 -15.00
C THR A 62 -11.72 6.57 -13.84
N GLN A 63 -11.55 7.91 -13.87
CA GLN A 63 -10.96 8.68 -12.77
C GLN A 63 -11.65 8.39 -11.44
N ASN A 64 -12.98 8.56 -11.39
CA ASN A 64 -13.75 8.36 -10.16
C ASN A 64 -13.62 6.91 -9.65
N SER A 65 -13.69 5.92 -10.54
CA SER A 65 -13.55 4.51 -10.17
C SER A 65 -12.17 4.18 -9.63
N LEU A 66 -11.10 4.78 -10.16
CA LEU A 66 -9.74 4.58 -9.67
C LEU A 66 -9.52 5.28 -8.31
N ILE A 67 -10.10 6.48 -8.11
CA ILE A 67 -10.10 7.15 -6.80
C ILE A 67 -10.80 6.27 -5.75
N ASP A 68 -11.93 5.67 -6.08
CA ASP A 68 -12.62 4.73 -5.18
C ASP A 68 -11.73 3.52 -4.83
N LEU A 69 -10.94 3.02 -5.79
CA LEU A 69 -9.97 1.94 -5.52
C LEU A 69 -8.81 2.40 -4.63
N ILE A 70 -8.34 3.64 -4.77
CA ILE A 70 -7.30 4.19 -3.89
C ILE A 70 -7.78 4.19 -2.44
N TYR A 71 -8.99 4.63 -2.18
CA TYR A 71 -9.57 4.68 -0.82
C TYR A 71 -9.97 3.31 -0.25
N LYS A 72 -9.82 2.21 -1.01
CA LYS A 72 -9.89 0.86 -0.42
C LYS A 72 -8.65 0.47 0.35
N ASN A 73 -7.58 1.25 0.24
CA ASN A 73 -6.32 1.06 0.95
C ASN A 73 -5.71 -0.34 0.75
N ASP A 74 -5.90 -0.89 -0.47
CA ASP A 74 -5.24 -2.14 -0.85
C ASP A 74 -3.76 -1.88 -1.18
N SER A 75 -2.88 -2.71 -0.61
CA SER A 75 -1.42 -2.52 -0.71
C SER A 75 -0.87 -2.58 -2.13
N THR A 76 -1.59 -3.19 -3.07
CA THR A 76 -1.20 -3.34 -4.47
C THR A 76 -1.97 -2.39 -5.37
N TYR A 77 -3.29 -2.42 -5.28
CA TYR A 77 -4.14 -1.75 -6.26
C TYR A 77 -4.38 -0.28 -5.98
N SER A 78 -4.24 0.19 -4.72
CA SER A 78 -4.29 1.64 -4.44
C SER A 78 -3.13 2.40 -5.07
N PRO A 79 -1.84 1.97 -4.93
CA PRO A 79 -0.75 2.59 -5.65
C PRO A 79 -0.86 2.46 -7.18
N LEU A 80 -1.27 1.30 -7.71
CA LEU A 80 -1.42 1.10 -9.14
C LEU A 80 -2.50 1.99 -9.74
N SER A 81 -3.61 2.21 -9.02
CA SER A 81 -4.69 3.13 -9.43
C SER A 81 -4.19 4.56 -9.53
N LEU A 82 -3.38 5.02 -8.55
CA LEU A 82 -2.78 6.34 -8.59
C LEU A 82 -1.80 6.49 -9.76
N TYR A 83 -0.97 5.49 -10.02
CA TYR A 83 -0.02 5.54 -11.15
C TYR A 83 -0.75 5.58 -12.48
N PHE A 84 -1.84 4.83 -12.65
CA PHE A 84 -2.66 4.90 -13.85
C PHE A 84 -3.28 6.30 -14.05
N ILE A 85 -3.76 6.93 -12.97
CA ILE A 85 -4.28 8.32 -12.99
C ILE A 85 -3.21 9.28 -13.48
N ILE A 86 -1.98 9.18 -12.96
CA ILE A 86 -0.86 10.07 -13.31
C ILE A 86 -0.43 9.85 -14.77
N ASP A 87 -0.21 8.59 -15.17
CA ASP A 87 0.30 8.22 -16.48
C ASP A 87 -0.65 8.63 -17.60
N ASN A 88 -1.96 8.54 -17.36
CA ASN A 88 -3.00 8.93 -18.32
C ASN A 88 -3.50 10.37 -18.12
N ARG A 89 -2.92 11.14 -17.20
CA ARG A 89 -3.31 12.52 -16.89
C ARG A 89 -4.83 12.65 -16.65
N LEU A 90 -5.39 11.72 -15.88
CA LEU A 90 -6.80 11.75 -15.53
C LEU A 90 -7.11 12.90 -14.59
N ILE A 91 -6.18 13.21 -13.69
CA ILE A 91 -6.18 14.36 -12.81
C ILE A 91 -4.96 15.24 -13.17
N THR A 92 -5.15 16.54 -13.25
CA THR A 92 -4.11 17.52 -13.57
C THR A 92 -3.72 18.37 -12.37
N GLU A 93 -4.60 18.46 -11.39
CA GLU A 93 -4.43 19.26 -10.18
C GLU A 93 -3.44 18.60 -9.23
N LYS A 94 -2.23 19.19 -9.09
CA LYS A 94 -1.17 18.68 -8.21
C LYS A 94 -1.60 18.47 -6.75
N PRO A 95 -2.35 19.40 -6.12
CA PRO A 95 -2.79 19.17 -4.74
C PRO A 95 -3.64 17.91 -4.57
N GLU A 96 -4.48 17.58 -5.54
CA GLU A 96 -5.31 16.38 -5.51
C GLU A 96 -4.45 15.12 -5.62
N ILE A 97 -3.51 15.06 -6.57
CA ILE A 97 -2.56 13.94 -6.70
C ILE A 97 -1.74 13.77 -5.41
N ASN A 98 -1.26 14.87 -4.82
CA ASN A 98 -0.52 14.81 -3.55
C ASN A 98 -1.37 14.28 -2.41
N SER A 99 -2.64 14.66 -2.31
CA SER A 99 -3.58 14.12 -1.33
C SER A 99 -3.80 12.60 -1.50
N LEU A 100 -3.85 12.11 -2.74
CA LEU A 100 -3.95 10.67 -3.01
C LEU A 100 -2.67 9.92 -2.63
N PHE A 101 -1.48 10.50 -2.87
CA PHE A 101 -0.22 9.95 -2.37
C PHE A 101 -0.22 9.86 -0.83
N ASP A 102 -0.64 10.93 -0.15
CA ASP A 102 -0.68 10.98 1.32
C ASP A 102 -1.64 9.94 1.89
N ASN A 103 -2.84 9.80 1.31
CA ASN A 103 -3.78 8.75 1.71
C ASN A 103 -3.15 7.35 1.59
N ILE A 104 -2.48 7.04 0.48
CA ILE A 104 -1.84 5.73 0.31
C ILE A 104 -0.71 5.54 1.33
N ILE A 105 0.13 6.54 1.55
CA ILE A 105 1.28 6.47 2.47
C ILE A 105 0.82 6.29 3.92
N GLU A 106 -0.25 6.97 4.32
CA GLU A 106 -0.70 7.04 5.72
C GLU A 106 -1.69 5.94 6.07
N GLU A 107 -2.67 5.66 5.19
CA GLU A 107 -3.81 4.80 5.50
C GLU A 107 -3.66 3.36 5.00
N THR A 108 -2.75 3.11 4.03
CA THR A 108 -2.57 1.75 3.51
C THR A 108 -1.55 0.97 4.32
N SER A 109 -1.88 -0.29 4.64
CA SER A 109 -0.94 -1.22 5.30
C SER A 109 0.12 -1.69 4.31
N LEU A 110 1.22 -0.94 4.21
CA LEU A 110 2.32 -1.17 3.28
C LEU A 110 3.55 -1.72 4.00
N ASP A 111 4.27 -2.64 3.35
CA ASP A 111 5.63 -2.96 3.75
C ASP A 111 6.51 -1.71 3.69
N LYS A 112 7.50 -1.63 4.60
CA LYS A 112 8.41 -0.47 4.73
C LYS A 112 8.99 -0.03 3.39
N GLU A 113 9.50 -0.96 2.59
CA GLU A 113 10.17 -0.63 1.34
C GLU A 113 9.19 -0.23 0.23
N ILE A 114 7.97 -0.76 0.24
CA ILE A 114 6.89 -0.32 -0.66
C ILE A 114 6.44 1.10 -0.29
N ARG A 115 6.27 1.40 0.99
CA ARG A 115 5.97 2.76 1.47
C ARG A 115 7.04 3.75 1.02
N ASN A 116 8.31 3.41 1.19
CA ASN A 116 9.43 4.25 0.78
C ASN A 116 9.48 4.44 -0.74
N LEU A 117 9.13 3.41 -1.53
CA LEU A 117 8.97 3.55 -2.98
C LEU A 117 7.89 4.59 -3.33
N ILE A 118 6.74 4.55 -2.66
CA ILE A 118 5.64 5.50 -2.92
C ILE A 118 6.05 6.92 -2.54
N ILE A 119 6.74 7.10 -1.40
CA ILE A 119 7.32 8.40 -1.02
C ILE A 119 8.30 8.90 -2.08
N TYR A 120 9.19 8.04 -2.58
CA TYR A 120 10.11 8.36 -3.65
C TYR A 120 9.37 8.77 -4.95
N LYS A 121 8.31 8.05 -5.31
CA LYS A 121 7.45 8.38 -6.45
C LYS A 121 6.74 9.73 -6.26
N LYS A 122 6.26 10.05 -5.04
CA LYS A 122 5.72 11.38 -4.71
C LYS A 122 6.76 12.48 -4.91
N ALA A 123 8.00 12.25 -4.47
CA ALA A 123 9.09 13.20 -4.68
C ALA A 123 9.38 13.42 -6.17
N LEU A 124 9.46 12.35 -6.98
CA LEU A 124 9.63 12.43 -8.42
C LEU A 124 8.52 13.25 -9.10
N TYR A 125 7.26 13.01 -8.71
CA TYR A 125 6.12 13.75 -9.26
C TYR A 125 6.19 15.25 -8.96
N ASN A 126 6.77 15.62 -7.83
CA ASN A 126 6.87 17.00 -7.36
C ASN A 126 8.17 17.72 -7.74
N ALA A 127 9.19 17.00 -8.24
CA ALA A 127 10.55 17.52 -8.43
C ALA A 127 10.64 18.80 -9.28
N ASP A 128 9.81 18.93 -10.32
CA ASP A 128 9.87 20.10 -11.22
C ASP A 128 9.28 21.37 -10.61
N SER A 129 8.41 21.27 -9.61
CA SER A 129 7.56 22.39 -9.16
C SER A 129 7.62 22.71 -7.69
N SER A 130 7.99 21.75 -6.84
CA SER A 130 8.04 22.00 -5.40
C SER A 130 9.23 22.83 -4.99
N PRO A 131 9.11 23.65 -3.93
CA PRO A 131 10.22 24.34 -3.31
C PRO A 131 11.14 23.35 -2.57
N GLU A 132 12.37 23.80 -2.26
CA GLU A 132 13.41 22.99 -1.62
C GLU A 132 12.96 22.33 -0.31
N ASN A 133 12.38 23.10 0.59
CA ASN A 133 11.91 22.59 1.88
C ASN A 133 10.89 21.45 1.74
N GLU A 134 9.99 21.54 0.77
CA GLU A 134 8.99 20.49 0.51
C GLU A 134 9.67 19.21 -0.01
N MET A 135 10.62 19.34 -0.96
CA MET A 135 11.39 18.19 -1.46
C MET A 135 12.19 17.50 -0.35
N LEU A 136 12.82 18.29 0.51
CA LEU A 136 13.54 17.79 1.69
C LEU A 136 12.60 17.03 2.63
N ASP A 137 11.43 17.60 2.93
CA ASP A 137 10.46 16.98 3.84
C ASP A 137 9.90 15.66 3.27
N ILE A 138 9.59 15.61 1.96
CA ILE A 138 9.13 14.38 1.31
C ILE A 138 10.19 13.29 1.38
N LEU A 139 11.47 13.59 1.09
CA LEU A 139 12.54 12.59 1.01
C LEU A 139 13.18 12.24 2.35
N LYS A 140 13.01 13.06 3.38
CA LYS A 140 13.59 12.88 4.72
C LYS A 140 13.34 11.48 5.35
N PRO A 141 12.15 10.88 5.27
CA PRO A 141 11.92 9.53 5.81
C PRO A 141 12.79 8.46 5.16
N ILE A 142 13.09 8.59 3.86
CA ILE A 142 13.93 7.64 3.13
C ILE A 142 15.41 7.87 3.42
N ILE A 143 15.86 9.12 3.36
CA ILE A 143 17.27 9.49 3.53
C ILE A 143 17.77 9.16 4.93
N ASN A 144 16.93 9.34 5.95
CA ASN A 144 17.29 9.07 7.35
C ASN A 144 17.08 7.60 7.78
N SER A 145 16.73 6.72 6.84
CA SER A 145 16.51 5.31 7.11
C SER A 145 17.60 4.41 6.48
N ASP A 146 17.49 3.11 6.73
CA ASP A 146 18.27 2.05 6.08
C ASP A 146 17.55 1.47 4.83
N SER A 147 16.68 2.26 4.21
CA SER A 147 15.91 1.86 3.02
C SER A 147 16.80 1.55 1.83
N ILE A 148 16.38 0.57 1.03
CA ILE A 148 17.00 0.27 -0.27
C ILE A 148 16.85 1.45 -1.25
N TRP A 149 15.88 2.35 -1.03
CA TRP A 149 15.61 3.54 -1.86
C TRP A 149 16.46 4.75 -1.47
N LYS A 150 17.30 4.65 -0.44
CA LYS A 150 18.12 5.77 0.05
C LYS A 150 19.04 6.37 -1.02
N SER A 151 19.72 5.51 -1.78
CA SER A 151 20.62 5.97 -2.83
C SER A 151 19.90 6.73 -3.94
N GLN A 152 18.73 6.24 -4.34
CA GLN A 152 17.88 6.88 -5.35
C GLN A 152 17.31 8.22 -4.84
N ALA A 153 16.92 8.29 -3.57
CA ALA A 153 16.44 9.52 -2.95
C ALA A 153 17.53 10.59 -2.87
N LEU A 154 18.77 10.21 -2.50
CA LEU A 154 19.92 11.11 -2.48
C LEU A 154 20.28 11.58 -3.90
N TYR A 155 20.22 10.69 -4.89
CA TYR A 155 20.48 11.04 -6.28
C TYR A 155 19.43 12.02 -6.81
N LEU A 156 18.14 11.77 -6.57
CA LEU A 156 17.06 12.68 -6.94
C LEU A 156 17.25 14.07 -6.31
N MET A 157 17.64 14.10 -5.04
CA MET A 157 17.92 15.36 -4.34
C MET A 157 19.08 16.12 -4.98
N ALA A 158 20.17 15.42 -5.33
CA ALA A 158 21.33 16.03 -6.00
C ALA A 158 20.94 16.60 -7.38
N GLU A 159 20.15 15.87 -8.17
CA GLU A 159 19.64 16.34 -9.46
C GLU A 159 18.72 17.57 -9.29
N TYR A 160 17.85 17.54 -8.28
CA TYR A 160 16.96 18.66 -7.97
C TYR A 160 17.77 19.94 -7.68
N PHE A 161 18.77 19.89 -6.79
CA PHE A 161 19.62 21.04 -6.47
C PHE A 161 20.44 21.50 -7.67
N TYR A 162 20.98 20.56 -8.45
CA TYR A 162 21.73 20.91 -9.67
C TYR A 162 20.83 21.65 -10.67
N SER A 163 19.60 21.20 -10.88
CA SER A 163 18.64 21.82 -11.79
C SER A 163 18.23 23.24 -11.36
N LYS A 164 18.23 23.50 -10.03
CA LYS A 164 17.93 24.83 -9.46
C LYS A 164 19.16 25.74 -9.42
N ASN A 165 20.34 25.32 -9.92
CA ASN A 165 21.63 26.00 -9.78
C ASN A 165 22.04 26.27 -8.32
N GLU A 166 21.58 25.45 -7.42
CA GLU A 166 21.91 25.51 -6.00
C GLU A 166 23.06 24.54 -5.71
N LEU A 167 24.26 24.94 -6.10
CA LEU A 167 25.49 24.23 -5.79
C LEU A 167 25.84 24.49 -4.32
N GLN A 168 25.66 23.52 -3.45
CA GLN A 168 26.20 23.50 -2.08
C GLN A 168 27.40 22.60 -1.99
#